data_c5f4fda703bd34f5529044b876fe3b08
#
_entry.id   c5f4fda703bd34f5529044b876fe3b08
#
_cell.length_a   1.000
_cell.length_b   1.000
_cell.length_c   1.000
_cell.angle_alpha   90.00
_cell.angle_beta   90.00
_cell.angle_gamma   90.00
#
_symmetry.space_group_name_H-M   'P 1'
#
loop_
_entity.id
_entity.type
_entity.pdbx_description
1 polymer ?
#
loop_
_entity_poly.entity_id
_entity_poly.type
_entity_poly.pdbx_seq_one_letter_code
_entity_poly.pdbx_strand_id
1 'polypeptide(L)'
;LNKLLIIILTMNIFNLFGQNKPKNDPYWEFNESEHFKPNLEKGDFFKLTGFDFGWFVLEPISEYIQDEKGELKKGKNLSYGQKALYYWWYVDGQVNNGGFTQYYYNDYGKYTPTIIKALKHIGDDKMAELVNRSYELYLKENRKIKDARLGGWEEFSNLYKEIKDFDDLDDEYYNLNNQTMKNIENYIRKNPNEICLDEEGNEFDLNFSGELKTYHSNKKIKELIPLEKGVVSGTFKSHFENGTLGEEIYYSKGEQTGERIEYYENSNKKYTITKDLSKNQFKHLWYYENGNSKKLEHKQLDKDERIGEYKEWHENGQLSETGNYISAYERDGEWLEYHKDGTKKLEAEFKNGDFLIHNCWNEKGEQTLKDGTGLYVYDYSGWEGHLDHNEQEYKNYKRDGKQYTYTNGKLSLYQEMINGKEHGVTKSYDENGKLESETLYENGIEKSKKEHKNE
;
A
#
# COMPACT_ATOMS: atom_id res chain seq x y z
N LEU A 1 36.26 44.11 21.11
CA LEU A 1 36.81 43.02 21.95
C LEU A 1 35.77 41.90 22.20
N ASN A 2 34.48 42.25 22.34
CA ASN A 2 33.43 41.27 22.70
C ASN A 2 32.90 40.34 21.57
N LYS A 3 33.19 40.66 20.31
CA LYS A 3 32.78 39.78 19.16
C LYS A 3 33.81 38.68 18.85
N LEU A 4 35.07 38.88 19.24
CA LEU A 4 36.13 37.88 19.03
C LEU A 4 36.08 36.76 20.07
N LEU A 5 35.59 37.08 21.28
CA LEU A 5 35.49 36.10 22.39
C LEU A 5 34.35 35.09 22.21
N ILE A 6 33.25 35.48 21.52
CA ILE A 6 32.11 34.58 21.23
C ILE A 6 32.44 33.56 20.14
N ILE A 7 33.25 33.94 19.14
CA ILE A 7 33.70 33.03 18.07
C ILE A 7 34.69 31.98 18.60
N ILE A 8 35.53 32.33 19.59
CA ILE A 8 36.48 31.39 20.21
C ILE A 8 35.77 30.41 21.17
N LEU A 9 34.68 30.84 21.83
CA LEU A 9 33.88 29.93 22.69
C LEU A 9 33.03 28.95 21.89
N THR A 10 32.51 29.35 20.72
CA THR A 10 31.74 28.42 19.84
C THR A 10 32.66 27.41 19.14
N MET A 11 33.89 27.78 18.78
CA MET A 11 34.87 26.83 18.23
C MET A 11 35.40 25.80 19.25
N ASN A 12 35.44 26.13 20.55
CA ASN A 12 35.90 25.20 21.57
C ASN A 12 34.81 24.20 22.05
N ILE A 13 33.53 24.52 21.90
CA ILE A 13 32.45 23.57 22.22
C ILE A 13 32.35 22.45 21.15
N PHE A 14 32.65 22.74 19.89
CA PHE A 14 32.70 21.71 18.82
C PHE A 14 33.86 20.73 18.99
N ASN A 15 34.92 21.07 19.69
CA ASN A 15 36.06 20.17 19.92
C ASN A 15 35.95 19.30 21.18
N LEU A 16 35.01 19.56 22.10
CA LEU A 16 34.83 18.74 23.29
C LEU A 16 33.98 17.47 23.08
N PHE A 17 33.16 17.42 22.03
CA PHE A 17 32.37 16.24 21.64
C PHE A 17 33.04 15.39 20.56
N GLY A 18 34.23 15.78 20.07
CA GLY A 18 34.92 15.13 18.96
C GLY A 18 35.80 13.91 19.31
N GLN A 19 35.88 13.50 20.58
CA GLN A 19 36.90 12.52 21.00
C GLN A 19 36.50 11.03 20.88
N ASN A 20 35.28 10.69 20.45
CA ASN A 20 34.85 9.29 20.27
C ASN A 20 34.31 8.91 18.88
N LYS A 21 34.51 9.77 17.86
CA LYS A 21 34.23 9.34 16.49
C LYS A 21 35.38 8.44 16.01
N PRO A 22 35.10 7.25 15.50
CA PRO A 22 36.17 6.39 14.98
C PRO A 22 36.95 7.16 13.89
N LYS A 23 38.28 7.23 14.03
CA LYS A 23 39.18 7.94 13.10
C LYS A 23 39.14 7.37 11.68
N ASN A 24 38.70 6.14 11.50
CA ASN A 24 38.48 5.47 10.23
C ASN A 24 37.08 4.84 10.23
N ASP A 25 36.28 5.19 9.22
CA ASP A 25 35.00 4.59 8.94
C ASP A 25 35.21 3.60 7.78
N PRO A 26 35.34 2.30 8.04
CA PRO A 26 35.71 1.31 7.03
C PRO A 26 34.63 1.13 5.97
N TYR A 27 33.37 1.48 6.28
CA TYR A 27 32.25 1.39 5.35
C TYR A 27 32.20 2.58 4.37
N TRP A 28 32.92 3.69 4.67
CA TRP A 28 33.00 4.86 3.80
C TRP A 28 34.13 4.79 2.74
N GLU A 29 35.08 3.86 2.88
CA GLU A 29 36.17 3.70 1.93
C GLU A 29 35.63 3.38 0.53
N PHE A 30 36.24 3.98 -0.52
CA PHE A 30 35.92 3.69 -1.92
C PHE A 30 37.20 3.43 -2.71
N ASN A 31 37.26 2.23 -3.31
CA ASN A 31 38.33 1.83 -4.21
C ASN A 31 37.85 1.91 -5.67
N GLU A 32 38.10 3.05 -6.30
CA GLU A 32 37.66 3.32 -7.67
C GLU A 32 38.17 2.29 -8.68
N SER A 33 39.38 1.73 -8.47
CA SER A 33 39.97 0.74 -9.39
C SER A 33 39.25 -0.62 -9.37
N GLU A 34 38.46 -0.92 -8.33
CA GLU A 34 37.66 -2.12 -8.18
C GLU A 34 36.16 -1.81 -8.13
N HIS A 35 35.75 -0.66 -8.63
CA HIS A 35 34.37 -0.20 -8.58
C HIS A 35 33.42 -1.23 -9.19
N PHE A 36 32.47 -1.71 -8.40
CA PHE A 36 31.42 -2.62 -8.84
C PHE A 36 30.26 -1.84 -9.42
N LYS A 37 29.92 -2.10 -10.67
CA LYS A 37 28.73 -1.56 -11.35
C LYS A 37 27.86 -2.72 -11.82
N PRO A 38 26.65 -2.91 -11.27
CA PRO A 38 25.72 -3.92 -11.77
C PRO A 38 25.22 -3.56 -13.17
N ASN A 39 24.91 -4.56 -13.97
CA ASN A 39 24.20 -4.37 -15.23
C ASN A 39 22.69 -4.35 -14.95
N LEU A 40 21.99 -3.34 -15.45
CA LEU A 40 20.56 -3.12 -15.24
C LEU A 40 19.83 -2.99 -16.58
N GLU A 41 18.64 -3.56 -16.66
CA GLU A 41 17.76 -3.43 -17.83
C GLU A 41 17.35 -1.96 -18.04
N LYS A 42 17.66 -1.38 -19.22
CA LYS A 42 17.29 0.01 -19.56
C LYS A 42 15.80 0.28 -19.40
N GLY A 43 14.97 -0.67 -19.82
CA GLY A 43 13.53 -0.54 -19.74
C GLY A 43 13.05 -0.27 -18.32
N ASP A 44 13.52 -1.09 -17.38
CA ASP A 44 13.16 -0.97 -15.97
C ASP A 44 13.83 0.24 -15.32
N PHE A 45 15.07 0.57 -15.70
CA PHE A 45 15.74 1.77 -15.20
C PHE A 45 14.94 3.05 -15.50
N PHE A 46 14.34 3.20 -16.67
CA PHE A 46 13.57 4.39 -17.01
C PHE A 46 12.12 4.36 -16.52
N LYS A 47 11.51 3.18 -16.38
CA LYS A 47 10.09 2.99 -16.06
C LYS A 47 9.78 2.94 -14.57
N LEU A 48 10.57 2.18 -13.79
CA LEU A 48 10.34 1.99 -12.38
C LEU A 48 10.54 3.30 -11.61
N THR A 49 9.82 3.48 -10.49
CA THR A 49 9.91 4.68 -9.62
C THR A 49 9.81 4.28 -8.16
N GLY A 50 10.25 5.18 -7.27
CA GLY A 50 10.09 5.01 -5.83
C GLY A 50 10.74 3.73 -5.29
N PHE A 51 10.00 2.98 -4.50
CA PHE A 51 10.48 1.76 -3.85
C PHE A 51 10.93 0.70 -4.87
N ASP A 52 10.14 0.45 -5.92
CA ASP A 52 10.45 -0.55 -6.95
C ASP A 52 11.74 -0.21 -7.70
N PHE A 53 11.97 1.07 -8.01
CA PHE A 53 13.24 1.52 -8.58
C PHE A 53 14.40 1.34 -7.61
N GLY A 54 14.21 1.72 -6.34
CA GLY A 54 15.22 1.55 -5.30
C GLY A 54 15.64 0.10 -5.15
N TRP A 55 14.67 -0.81 -5.08
CA TRP A 55 14.93 -2.26 -5.00
C TRP A 55 15.62 -2.80 -6.24
N PHE A 56 15.16 -2.44 -7.42
CA PHE A 56 15.75 -2.84 -8.70
C PHE A 56 17.26 -2.51 -8.80
N VAL A 57 17.66 -1.35 -8.29
CA VAL A 57 19.09 -0.95 -8.26
C VAL A 57 19.84 -1.63 -7.12
N LEU A 58 19.19 -1.83 -5.96
CA LEU A 58 19.80 -2.37 -4.76
C LEU A 58 20.06 -3.88 -4.85
N GLU A 59 19.12 -4.65 -5.43
CA GLU A 59 19.16 -6.10 -5.44
C GLU A 59 20.51 -6.67 -5.93
N PRO A 60 21.04 -6.32 -7.11
CA PRO A 60 22.31 -6.82 -7.57
C PRO A 60 23.51 -6.31 -6.75
N ILE A 61 23.40 -5.15 -6.10
CA ILE A 61 24.41 -4.68 -5.15
C ILE A 61 24.41 -5.56 -3.89
N SER A 62 23.24 -5.90 -3.38
CA SER A 62 23.08 -6.79 -2.22
C SER A 62 23.59 -8.20 -2.52
N GLU A 63 23.29 -8.73 -3.69
CA GLU A 63 23.82 -10.02 -4.16
C GLU A 63 25.33 -10.02 -4.27
N TYR A 64 25.94 -8.93 -4.76
CA TYR A 64 27.39 -8.77 -4.80
C TYR A 64 28.00 -8.76 -3.40
N ILE A 65 27.43 -8.01 -2.48
CA ILE A 65 27.92 -7.89 -1.08
C ILE A 65 27.71 -9.20 -0.32
N GLN A 66 26.54 -9.81 -0.35
CA GLN A 66 26.10 -11.07 0.23
C GLN A 66 25.83 -11.01 1.73
N ASP A 67 26.79 -10.60 2.56
CA ASP A 67 26.68 -10.62 4.01
C ASP A 67 27.53 -9.51 4.68
N GLU A 68 27.49 -9.43 6.00
CA GLU A 68 28.24 -8.46 6.79
C GLU A 68 29.77 -8.54 6.56
N LYS A 69 30.31 -9.73 6.31
CA LYS A 69 31.74 -9.89 5.97
C LYS A 69 32.02 -9.31 4.58
N GLY A 70 31.07 -9.47 3.66
CA GLY A 70 31.12 -8.86 2.34
C GLY A 70 31.11 -7.33 2.41
N GLU A 71 30.37 -6.75 3.34
CA GLU A 71 30.34 -5.29 3.53
C GLU A 71 31.71 -4.71 3.83
N LEU A 72 32.49 -5.33 4.70
CA LEU A 72 33.86 -4.89 4.99
C LEU A 72 34.83 -5.16 3.83
N LYS A 73 34.64 -6.26 3.11
CA LYS A 73 35.57 -6.70 2.06
C LYS A 73 35.26 -6.06 0.72
N LYS A 74 33.98 -6.06 0.30
CA LYS A 74 33.48 -5.64 -1.00
C LYS A 74 32.82 -4.25 -0.97
N GLY A 75 32.36 -3.80 0.19
CA GLY A 75 31.70 -2.50 0.35
C GLY A 75 32.60 -1.31 -0.04
N LYS A 76 33.93 -1.45 0.04
CA LYS A 76 34.86 -0.47 -0.50
C LYS A 76 34.83 -0.35 -2.03
N ASN A 77 34.24 -1.32 -2.72
CA ASN A 77 34.08 -1.29 -4.19
C ASN A 77 32.77 -0.62 -4.61
N LEU A 78 31.95 -0.19 -3.66
CA LEU A 78 30.76 0.61 -3.91
C LEU A 78 31.09 2.10 -3.92
N SER A 79 30.56 2.83 -4.90
CA SER A 79 30.63 4.29 -4.94
C SER A 79 29.86 4.93 -3.77
N TYR A 80 30.02 6.23 -3.59
CA TYR A 80 29.32 6.96 -2.53
C TYR A 80 27.81 7.03 -2.77
N GLY A 81 27.39 7.14 -4.04
CA GLY A 81 25.97 7.07 -4.41
C GLY A 81 25.37 5.70 -4.17
N GLN A 82 26.08 4.61 -4.50
CA GLN A 82 25.64 3.24 -4.20
C GLN A 82 25.53 3.00 -2.67
N LYS A 83 26.46 3.55 -1.87
CA LYS A 83 26.40 3.48 -0.41
C LYS A 83 25.21 4.23 0.16
N ALA A 84 24.78 5.32 -0.46
CA ALA A 84 23.60 6.06 -0.05
C ALA A 84 22.35 5.18 -0.14
N LEU A 85 22.17 4.44 -1.24
CA LEU A 85 21.09 3.48 -1.37
C LEU A 85 21.25 2.28 -0.44
N TYR A 86 22.42 1.61 -0.48
CA TYR A 86 22.66 0.34 0.21
C TYR A 86 22.49 0.46 1.72
N TYR A 87 23.16 1.43 2.37
CA TYR A 87 23.09 1.58 3.83
C TYR A 87 21.81 2.29 4.27
N TRP A 88 21.21 3.17 3.42
CA TRP A 88 19.92 3.75 3.70
C TRP A 88 18.83 2.69 3.87
N TRP A 89 18.88 1.62 3.07
CA TRP A 89 17.90 0.54 3.15
C TRP A 89 17.82 -0.12 4.52
N TYR A 90 18.94 -0.18 5.24
CA TYR A 90 18.94 -0.65 6.64
C TYR A 90 18.22 0.31 7.58
N VAL A 91 18.41 1.63 7.41
CA VAL A 91 17.66 2.61 8.20
C VAL A 91 16.18 2.49 7.93
N ASP A 92 15.80 2.49 6.64
CA ASP A 92 14.39 2.45 6.22
C ASP A 92 13.69 1.20 6.74
N GLY A 93 14.28 0.02 6.56
CA GLY A 93 13.72 -1.24 7.03
C GLY A 93 13.60 -1.36 8.55
N GLN A 94 14.55 -0.80 9.30
CA GLN A 94 14.54 -0.91 10.77
C GLN A 94 13.67 0.17 11.42
N VAL A 95 13.76 1.42 10.95
CA VAL A 95 13.01 2.53 11.55
C VAL A 95 11.52 2.41 11.23
N ASN A 96 11.14 2.02 10.01
CA ASN A 96 9.73 1.75 9.69
C ASN A 96 9.12 0.59 10.48
N ASN A 97 9.94 -0.35 10.95
CA ASN A 97 9.46 -1.50 11.72
C ASN A 97 9.39 -1.25 13.23
N GLY A 98 10.31 -0.46 13.80
CA GLY A 98 10.37 -0.24 15.26
C GLY A 98 11.26 0.93 15.68
N GLY A 99 11.32 1.96 14.85
CA GLY A 99 12.02 3.20 15.15
C GLY A 99 13.54 3.08 15.25
N PHE A 100 14.18 4.19 15.59
CA PHE A 100 15.64 4.22 15.86
C PHE A 100 16.02 3.33 17.04
N THR A 101 15.12 3.09 17.98
CA THR A 101 15.35 2.11 19.06
C THR A 101 15.67 0.73 18.48
N GLN A 102 14.86 0.22 17.56
CA GLN A 102 15.10 -1.09 16.91
C GLN A 102 16.38 -1.05 16.04
N TYR A 103 16.58 0.01 15.27
CA TYR A 103 17.76 0.17 14.43
C TYR A 103 19.05 0.03 15.24
N TYR A 104 19.16 0.73 16.36
CA TYR A 104 20.33 0.65 17.22
C TYR A 104 20.40 -0.63 18.04
N TYR A 105 19.27 -1.16 18.49
CA TYR A 105 19.24 -2.46 19.20
C TYR A 105 19.74 -3.59 18.31
N ASN A 106 19.40 -3.61 17.03
CA ASN A 106 19.83 -4.62 16.06
C ASN A 106 21.26 -4.42 15.51
N ASP A 107 22.06 -3.58 16.15
CA ASP A 107 23.49 -3.32 15.85
C ASP A 107 23.79 -2.59 14.54
N TYR A 108 22.80 -1.93 13.94
CA TYR A 108 23.02 -1.15 12.72
C TYR A 108 23.72 0.20 12.97
N GLY A 109 23.89 0.61 14.21
CA GLY A 109 24.60 1.83 14.60
C GLY A 109 26.02 1.97 14.03
N LYS A 110 26.66 0.85 13.68
CA LYS A 110 27.99 0.82 13.05
C LYS A 110 28.01 1.45 11.65
N TYR A 111 26.88 1.45 10.93
CA TYR A 111 26.75 2.01 9.59
C TYR A 111 26.38 3.51 9.61
N THR A 112 25.89 4.03 10.75
CA THR A 112 25.35 5.39 10.84
C THR A 112 26.34 6.48 10.39
N PRO A 113 27.66 6.43 10.72
CA PRO A 113 28.62 7.42 10.20
C PRO A 113 28.70 7.44 8.67
N THR A 114 28.67 6.27 8.03
CA THR A 114 28.65 6.14 6.56
C THR A 114 27.36 6.69 5.99
N ILE A 115 26.19 6.36 6.59
CA ILE A 115 24.88 6.82 6.15
C ILE A 115 24.80 8.35 6.15
N ILE A 116 25.25 9.01 7.24
CA ILE A 116 25.27 10.47 7.35
C ILE A 116 26.09 11.10 6.21
N LYS A 117 27.25 10.52 5.91
CA LYS A 117 28.11 11.02 4.82
C LYS A 117 27.49 10.78 3.46
N ALA A 118 26.87 9.61 3.26
CA ALA A 118 26.24 9.22 2.01
C ALA A 118 25.01 10.07 1.71
N LEU A 119 24.16 10.36 2.69
CA LEU A 119 23.04 11.28 2.56
C LEU A 119 23.50 12.70 2.20
N LYS A 120 24.55 13.21 2.84
CA LYS A 120 25.14 14.49 2.49
C LYS A 120 25.73 14.49 1.06
N HIS A 121 26.34 13.38 0.64
CA HIS A 121 26.89 13.25 -0.71
C HIS A 121 25.82 13.38 -1.79
N ILE A 122 24.64 12.81 -1.58
CA ILE A 122 23.52 12.91 -2.51
C ILE A 122 22.68 14.19 -2.34
N GLY A 123 23.04 15.07 -1.38
CA GLY A 123 22.37 16.35 -1.13
C GLY A 123 21.14 16.26 -0.24
N ASP A 124 20.98 15.19 0.55
CA ASP A 124 19.89 15.06 1.53
C ASP A 124 20.35 15.50 2.93
N ASP A 125 20.58 16.79 3.07
CA ASP A 125 21.08 17.36 4.32
C ASP A 125 20.09 17.24 5.49
N LYS A 126 18.78 17.26 5.22
CA LYS A 126 17.74 17.17 6.25
C LYS A 126 17.73 15.79 6.91
N MET A 127 17.70 14.74 6.12
CA MET A 127 17.75 13.39 6.65
C MET A 127 19.11 13.06 7.26
N ALA A 128 20.21 13.58 6.68
CA ALA A 128 21.54 13.45 7.26
C ALA A 128 21.64 14.07 8.66
N GLU A 129 21.00 15.21 8.89
CA GLU A 129 20.96 15.88 10.19
C GLU A 129 20.11 15.10 11.20
N LEU A 130 18.94 14.60 10.78
CA LEU A 130 18.09 13.74 11.62
C LEU A 130 18.84 12.48 12.07
N VAL A 131 19.46 11.77 11.12
CA VAL A 131 20.25 10.55 11.41
C VAL A 131 21.46 10.88 12.30
N ASN A 132 22.05 12.06 12.15
CA ASN A 132 23.14 12.49 13.05
C ASN A 132 22.65 12.72 14.49
N ARG A 133 21.50 13.37 14.67
CA ARG A 133 20.90 13.55 16.02
C ARG A 133 20.54 12.22 16.66
N SER A 134 19.98 11.28 15.89
CA SER A 134 19.70 9.94 16.39
C SER A 134 20.97 9.19 16.80
N TYR A 135 22.08 9.40 16.05
CA TYR A 135 23.36 8.80 16.38
C TYR A 135 23.99 9.39 17.64
N GLU A 136 23.89 10.70 17.84
CA GLU A 136 24.35 11.37 19.08
C GLU A 136 23.59 10.84 20.30
N LEU A 137 22.28 10.66 20.20
CA LEU A 137 21.46 10.04 21.24
C LEU A 137 21.89 8.57 21.48
N TYR A 138 22.08 7.79 20.41
CA TYR A 138 22.62 6.43 20.52
C TYR A 138 23.95 6.38 21.24
N LEU A 139 24.90 7.26 20.93
CA LEU A 139 26.20 7.28 21.59
C LEU A 139 26.08 7.60 23.10
N LYS A 140 25.14 8.46 23.49
CA LYS A 140 24.82 8.77 24.88
C LYS A 140 24.21 7.57 25.61
N GLU A 141 23.27 6.86 24.98
CA GLU A 141 22.48 5.78 25.58
C GLU A 141 23.03 4.37 25.23
N ASN A 142 24.16 4.27 24.51
CA ASN A 142 24.65 3.00 23.95
C ASN A 142 24.87 1.90 24.96
N ARG A 143 25.21 2.25 26.23
CA ARG A 143 25.38 1.27 27.30
C ARG A 143 24.06 0.57 27.61
N LYS A 144 22.95 1.31 27.76
CA LYS A 144 21.63 0.72 28.00
C LYS A 144 21.20 -0.18 26.87
N ILE A 145 21.41 0.29 25.61
CA ILE A 145 21.03 -0.49 24.41
C ILE A 145 21.86 -1.79 24.33
N LYS A 146 23.16 -1.73 24.61
CA LYS A 146 24.03 -2.93 24.63
C LYS A 146 23.67 -3.88 25.76
N ASP A 147 23.38 -3.37 26.95
CA ASP A 147 22.97 -4.19 28.09
C ASP A 147 21.62 -4.88 27.79
N ALA A 148 20.66 -4.18 27.17
CA ALA A 148 19.39 -4.76 26.75
C ALA A 148 19.52 -5.87 25.71
N ARG A 149 20.53 -5.83 24.82
CA ARG A 149 20.81 -6.93 23.88
C ARG A 149 21.24 -8.23 24.56
N LEU A 150 21.81 -8.14 25.76
CA LEU A 150 22.21 -9.31 26.55
C LEU A 150 21.03 -9.93 27.31
N GLY A 151 19.93 -9.19 27.42
CA GLY A 151 18.67 -9.64 27.99
C GLY A 151 17.80 -10.39 26.99
N GLY A 152 16.51 -10.13 27.01
CA GLY A 152 15.56 -10.76 26.12
C GLY A 152 14.53 -9.76 25.58
N TRP A 153 13.37 -10.27 25.23
CA TRP A 153 12.27 -9.46 24.71
C TRP A 153 11.78 -8.37 25.68
N GLU A 154 11.83 -8.67 27.01
CA GLU A 154 11.41 -7.73 28.03
C GLU A 154 12.32 -6.52 28.09
N GLU A 155 13.63 -6.73 28.06
CA GLU A 155 14.65 -5.68 28.06
C GLU A 155 14.59 -4.82 26.81
N PHE A 156 14.35 -5.45 25.64
CA PHE A 156 14.09 -4.72 24.40
C PHE A 156 12.85 -3.84 24.50
N SER A 157 11.73 -4.39 25.00
CA SER A 157 10.49 -3.65 25.18
C SER A 157 10.62 -2.49 26.17
N ASN A 158 11.48 -2.64 27.17
CA ASN A 158 11.72 -1.57 28.15
C ASN A 158 12.51 -0.40 27.57
N LEU A 159 13.36 -0.61 26.54
CA LEU A 159 14.09 0.50 25.88
C LEU A 159 13.14 1.59 25.36
N TYR A 160 11.99 1.23 24.81
CA TYR A 160 10.97 2.20 24.33
C TYR A 160 10.38 3.08 25.46
N LYS A 161 10.41 2.60 26.70
CA LYS A 161 9.96 3.36 27.88
C LYS A 161 11.06 4.23 28.45
N GLU A 162 12.32 3.77 28.33
CA GLU A 162 13.50 4.38 28.95
C GLU A 162 14.17 5.43 28.07
N ILE A 163 14.06 5.30 26.73
CA ILE A 163 14.71 6.21 25.78
C ILE A 163 13.63 6.82 24.85
N LYS A 164 12.70 7.56 25.46
CA LYS A 164 11.62 8.23 24.74
C LYS A 164 12.08 9.33 23.79
N ASP A 165 13.31 9.81 23.94
CA ASP A 165 13.88 10.84 23.06
C ASP A 165 14.02 10.34 21.60
N PHE A 166 13.90 9.02 21.32
CA PHE A 166 13.80 8.50 19.95
C PHE A 166 12.43 8.72 19.34
N ASP A 167 11.33 8.80 20.10
CA ASP A 167 9.98 8.91 19.58
C ASP A 167 9.82 10.17 18.69
N ASP A 168 10.36 11.33 19.13
CA ASP A 168 10.32 12.57 18.35
C ASP A 168 11.15 12.46 17.06
N LEU A 169 12.24 11.70 17.08
CA LEU A 169 13.10 11.46 15.91
C LEU A 169 12.45 10.49 14.93
N ASP A 170 11.70 9.51 15.43
CA ASP A 170 10.92 8.58 14.61
C ASP A 170 9.79 9.32 13.88
N ASP A 171 9.07 10.22 14.57
CA ASP A 171 8.03 11.06 13.96
C ASP A 171 8.60 11.96 12.86
N GLU A 172 9.76 12.57 13.08
CA GLU A 172 10.44 13.38 12.07
C GLU A 172 10.90 12.51 10.88
N TYR A 173 11.37 11.29 11.14
CA TYR A 173 11.76 10.33 10.11
C TYR A 173 10.59 10.00 9.20
N TYR A 174 9.40 9.66 9.74
CA TYR A 174 8.21 9.34 8.96
C TYR A 174 7.74 10.50 8.07
N ASN A 175 8.03 11.73 8.46
CA ASN A 175 7.74 12.91 7.64
C ASN A 175 8.76 13.12 6.49
N LEU A 176 9.99 12.62 6.61
CA LEU A 176 11.08 12.88 5.68
C LEU A 176 11.39 11.69 4.76
N ASN A 177 11.12 10.43 5.15
CA ASN A 177 11.60 9.24 4.46
C ASN A 177 11.18 9.17 2.99
N ASN A 178 9.93 9.53 2.67
CA ASN A 178 9.44 9.57 1.30
C ASN A 178 10.23 10.56 0.42
N GLN A 179 10.67 11.69 1.00
CA GLN A 179 11.49 12.65 0.28
C GLN A 179 12.91 12.13 0.11
N THR A 180 13.44 11.42 1.10
CA THR A 180 14.77 10.79 1.02
C THR A 180 14.83 9.74 -0.09
N MET A 181 13.81 8.88 -0.22
CA MET A 181 13.71 7.93 -1.32
C MET A 181 13.73 8.63 -2.68
N LYS A 182 12.99 9.74 -2.82
CA LYS A 182 13.03 10.56 -4.04
C LYS A 182 14.39 11.19 -4.28
N ASN A 183 15.09 11.64 -3.24
CA ASN A 183 16.43 12.21 -3.35
C ASN A 183 17.45 11.17 -3.83
N ILE A 184 17.39 9.94 -3.30
CA ILE A 184 18.20 8.80 -3.73
C ILE A 184 17.91 8.46 -5.20
N GLU A 185 16.64 8.29 -5.57
CA GLU A 185 16.22 8.03 -6.95
C GLU A 185 16.73 9.12 -7.92
N ASN A 186 16.51 10.39 -7.57
CA ASN A 186 16.96 11.53 -8.38
C ASN A 186 18.48 11.56 -8.53
N TYR A 187 19.24 11.20 -7.48
CA TYR A 187 20.69 11.13 -7.57
C TYR A 187 21.12 10.03 -8.54
N ILE A 188 20.56 8.84 -8.41
CA ILE A 188 20.85 7.69 -9.27
C ILE A 188 20.56 8.03 -10.74
N ARG A 189 19.38 8.61 -11.01
CA ARG A 189 18.99 8.99 -12.39
C ARG A 189 19.87 10.08 -13.00
N LYS A 190 20.43 10.97 -12.19
CA LYS A 190 21.36 12.00 -12.66
C LYS A 190 22.78 11.47 -12.83
N ASN A 191 23.15 10.42 -12.14
CA ASN A 191 24.50 9.86 -12.11
C ASN A 191 24.50 8.34 -12.36
N PRO A 192 23.75 7.82 -13.37
CA PRO A 192 23.61 6.37 -13.54
C PRO A 192 24.96 5.70 -13.76
N ASN A 193 25.89 6.35 -14.45
CA ASN A 193 27.19 5.78 -14.78
C ASN A 193 28.15 5.69 -13.59
N GLU A 194 27.82 6.32 -12.45
CA GLU A 194 28.44 6.04 -11.16
C GLU A 194 27.85 4.77 -10.52
N ILE A 195 26.57 4.47 -10.78
CA ILE A 195 25.81 3.45 -10.04
C ILE A 195 25.82 2.10 -10.75
N CYS A 196 25.63 2.10 -12.09
CA CYS A 196 25.35 0.90 -12.87
C CYS A 196 25.78 1.06 -14.33
N LEU A 197 25.67 -0.02 -15.08
CA LEU A 197 25.74 -0.09 -16.53
C LEU A 197 24.42 -0.61 -17.08
N ASP A 198 24.16 -0.48 -18.37
CA ASP A 198 23.03 -1.10 -19.02
C ASP A 198 23.20 -2.64 -19.13
N GLU A 199 22.18 -3.35 -19.60
CA GLU A 199 22.18 -4.81 -19.75
C GLU A 199 23.29 -5.33 -20.68
N GLU A 200 23.79 -4.48 -21.56
CA GLU A 200 24.89 -4.79 -22.49
C GLU A 200 26.27 -4.41 -21.92
N GLY A 201 26.32 -3.79 -20.72
CA GLY A 201 27.55 -3.33 -20.08
C GLY A 201 28.04 -1.97 -20.56
N ASN A 202 27.19 -1.15 -21.21
CA ASN A 202 27.51 0.20 -21.63
C ASN A 202 27.02 1.24 -20.61
N GLU A 203 27.55 2.43 -20.70
CA GLU A 203 27.07 3.60 -19.96
C GLU A 203 25.69 4.05 -20.47
N PHE A 204 24.84 4.54 -19.56
CA PHE A 204 23.55 5.12 -19.91
C PHE A 204 23.73 6.45 -20.65
N ASP A 205 23.06 6.57 -21.79
CA ASP A 205 22.96 7.86 -22.50
C ASP A 205 21.76 8.66 -21.97
N LEU A 206 22.04 9.60 -21.08
CA LEU A 206 21.03 10.50 -20.49
C LEU A 206 20.44 11.52 -21.48
N ASN A 207 21.04 11.67 -22.68
CA ASN A 207 20.50 12.55 -23.69
C ASN A 207 19.69 11.81 -24.76
N PHE A 208 19.55 10.50 -24.63
CA PHE A 208 18.77 9.71 -25.56
C PHE A 208 17.34 10.25 -25.68
N SER A 209 16.91 10.47 -26.89
CA SER A 209 15.54 10.83 -27.26
C SER A 209 15.08 9.91 -28.38
N GLY A 210 13.95 9.23 -28.15
CA GLY A 210 13.43 8.24 -29.07
C GLY A 210 12.58 7.20 -28.35
N GLU A 211 12.33 6.09 -29.01
CA GLU A 211 11.56 4.97 -28.46
C GLU A 211 12.51 3.81 -28.11
N LEU A 212 12.65 3.52 -26.81
CA LEU A 212 13.35 2.34 -26.33
C LEU A 212 12.43 1.13 -26.46
N LYS A 213 12.95 0.02 -27.01
CA LYS A 213 12.20 -1.23 -27.21
C LYS A 213 12.78 -2.33 -26.35
N THR A 214 11.93 -2.98 -25.59
CA THR A 214 12.26 -4.25 -24.92
C THR A 214 11.53 -5.41 -25.62
N TYR A 215 11.97 -6.63 -25.41
CA TYR A 215 11.47 -7.78 -26.14
C TYR A 215 11.18 -8.94 -25.18
N HIS A 216 10.13 -9.69 -25.47
CA HIS A 216 9.87 -11.00 -24.89
C HIS A 216 10.92 -12.03 -25.34
N SER A 217 10.98 -13.16 -24.65
CA SER A 217 11.86 -14.29 -25.03
C SER A 217 11.63 -14.80 -26.46
N ASN A 218 10.41 -14.66 -26.99
CA ASN A 218 10.04 -14.98 -28.37
C ASN A 218 10.38 -13.89 -29.40
N LYS A 219 11.14 -12.84 -28.99
CA LYS A 219 11.57 -11.70 -29.82
C LYS A 219 10.46 -10.75 -30.29
N LYS A 220 9.23 -10.91 -29.85
CA LYS A 220 8.20 -9.91 -30.05
C LYS A 220 8.43 -8.73 -29.09
N ILE A 221 8.01 -7.54 -29.50
CA ILE A 221 8.07 -6.35 -28.66
C ILE A 221 7.30 -6.61 -27.37
N LYS A 222 7.97 -6.36 -26.24
CA LYS A 222 7.37 -6.37 -24.91
C LYS A 222 6.93 -4.97 -24.51
N GLU A 223 7.82 -3.99 -24.67
CA GLU A 223 7.53 -2.61 -24.28
C GLU A 223 8.06 -1.62 -25.32
N LEU A 224 7.35 -0.50 -25.43
CA LEU A 224 7.75 0.70 -26.16
C LEU A 224 7.77 1.85 -25.13
N ILE A 225 8.96 2.35 -24.83
CA ILE A 225 9.19 3.37 -23.80
C ILE A 225 9.65 4.65 -24.51
N PRO A 226 8.78 5.67 -24.63
CA PRO A 226 9.13 6.93 -25.25
C PRO A 226 9.99 7.76 -24.29
N LEU A 227 11.18 8.18 -24.75
CA LEU A 227 12.13 8.97 -23.97
C LEU A 227 12.38 10.32 -24.66
N GLU A 228 12.44 11.38 -23.87
CA GLU A 228 12.91 12.69 -24.24
C GLU A 228 14.03 13.11 -23.29
N LYS A 229 15.28 13.15 -23.80
CA LYS A 229 16.49 13.43 -22.99
C LYS A 229 16.57 12.55 -21.73
N GLY A 230 16.42 11.23 -21.91
CA GLY A 230 16.49 10.26 -20.83
C GLY A 230 15.30 10.25 -19.85
N VAL A 231 14.23 10.99 -20.15
CA VAL A 231 13.03 11.06 -19.29
C VAL A 231 11.83 10.49 -20.06
N VAL A 232 11.02 9.63 -19.42
CA VAL A 232 9.82 9.08 -20.06
C VAL A 232 8.86 10.21 -20.41
N SER A 233 8.52 10.36 -21.69
CA SER A 233 7.65 11.41 -22.21
C SER A 233 6.95 10.93 -23.49
N GLY A 234 5.65 10.87 -23.49
CA GLY A 234 4.80 10.30 -24.53
C GLY A 234 4.01 9.09 -24.07
N THR A 235 3.55 8.26 -25.00
CA THR A 235 2.72 7.08 -24.69
C THR A 235 3.61 5.84 -24.54
N PHE A 236 3.77 5.38 -23.30
CA PHE A 236 4.29 4.06 -22.99
C PHE A 236 3.31 2.99 -23.45
N LYS A 237 3.82 1.88 -23.99
CA LYS A 237 3.00 0.72 -24.37
C LYS A 237 3.66 -0.57 -23.92
N SER A 238 2.88 -1.48 -23.35
CA SER A 238 3.32 -2.87 -23.15
C SER A 238 2.46 -3.84 -23.96
N HIS A 239 3.04 -4.97 -24.33
CA HIS A 239 2.41 -5.99 -25.14
C HIS A 239 2.50 -7.36 -24.48
N PHE A 240 1.51 -8.19 -24.68
CA PHE A 240 1.52 -9.60 -24.30
C PHE A 240 2.51 -10.40 -25.19
N GLU A 241 2.88 -11.61 -24.78
CA GLU A 241 3.74 -12.50 -25.57
C GLU A 241 3.17 -12.84 -26.97
N ASN A 242 1.84 -12.81 -27.10
CA ASN A 242 1.18 -12.99 -28.41
C ASN A 242 1.35 -11.75 -29.33
N GLY A 243 1.81 -10.60 -28.79
CA GLY A 243 2.03 -9.34 -29.46
C GLY A 243 0.83 -8.38 -29.44
N THR A 244 -0.30 -8.76 -28.80
CA THR A 244 -1.40 -7.82 -28.58
C THR A 244 -1.06 -6.78 -27.54
N LEU A 245 -1.64 -5.59 -27.66
CA LEU A 245 -1.43 -4.48 -26.71
C LEU A 245 -1.98 -4.89 -25.34
N GLY A 246 -1.16 -4.73 -24.28
CA GLY A 246 -1.49 -5.04 -22.90
C GLY A 246 -1.81 -3.79 -22.07
N GLU A 247 -1.06 -2.69 -22.31
CA GLU A 247 -1.22 -1.46 -21.56
C GLU A 247 -0.77 -0.24 -22.35
N GLU A 248 -1.43 0.88 -22.11
CA GLU A 248 -1.01 2.21 -22.55
C GLU A 248 -1.05 3.19 -21.37
N ILE A 249 0.05 3.98 -21.21
CA ILE A 249 0.13 5.03 -20.19
C ILE A 249 0.73 6.27 -20.81
N TYR A 250 0.10 7.42 -20.60
CA TYR A 250 0.64 8.69 -21.07
C TYR A 250 1.48 9.38 -20.01
N TYR A 251 2.74 9.69 -20.36
CA TYR A 251 3.70 10.40 -19.52
C TYR A 251 4.06 11.77 -20.09
N SER A 252 4.32 12.71 -19.19
CA SER A 252 4.96 13.99 -19.52
C SER A 252 6.02 14.29 -18.48
N LYS A 253 7.28 14.47 -18.93
CA LYS A 253 8.42 14.77 -18.06
C LYS A 253 8.60 13.78 -16.88
N GLY A 254 8.39 12.50 -17.14
CA GLY A 254 8.52 11.43 -16.14
C GLY A 254 7.30 11.17 -15.27
N GLU A 255 6.29 12.03 -15.36
CA GLU A 255 5.06 11.86 -14.57
C GLU A 255 3.91 11.34 -15.44
N GLN A 256 3.12 10.42 -14.91
CA GLN A 256 1.86 10.01 -15.52
C GLN A 256 0.87 11.18 -15.45
N THR A 257 0.48 11.70 -16.62
CA THR A 257 -0.39 12.88 -16.71
C THR A 257 -1.72 12.61 -17.42
N GLY A 258 -1.82 11.50 -18.11
CA GLY A 258 -3.00 11.13 -18.89
C GLY A 258 -3.70 9.89 -18.38
N GLU A 259 -4.51 9.32 -19.27
CA GLU A 259 -5.21 8.07 -19.03
C GLU A 259 -4.21 6.88 -19.00
N ARG A 260 -4.46 5.90 -18.13
CA ARG A 260 -3.87 4.58 -18.17
C ARG A 260 -4.94 3.60 -18.61
N ILE A 261 -4.62 2.75 -19.59
CA ILE A 261 -5.53 1.75 -20.13
C ILE A 261 -4.84 0.39 -20.09
N GLU A 262 -5.47 -0.57 -19.44
CA GLU A 262 -5.08 -1.97 -19.51
C GLU A 262 -6.06 -2.72 -20.44
N TYR A 263 -5.54 -3.72 -21.15
CA TYR A 263 -6.29 -4.54 -22.08
C TYR A 263 -6.28 -6.02 -21.69
N TYR A 264 -7.27 -6.76 -22.10
CA TYR A 264 -7.25 -8.21 -22.17
C TYR A 264 -6.47 -8.68 -23.41
N GLU A 265 -6.06 -9.94 -23.44
CA GLU A 265 -5.37 -10.51 -24.60
C GLU A 265 -6.21 -10.49 -25.89
N ASN A 266 -7.55 -10.44 -25.78
CA ASN A 266 -8.47 -10.26 -26.90
C ASN A 266 -8.58 -8.81 -27.40
N SER A 267 -7.75 -7.89 -26.88
CA SER A 267 -7.68 -6.45 -27.18
C SER A 267 -8.87 -5.62 -26.66
N ASN A 268 -9.81 -6.19 -25.92
CA ASN A 268 -10.81 -5.41 -25.23
C ASN A 268 -10.19 -4.71 -24.01
N LYS A 269 -10.69 -3.52 -23.68
CA LYS A 269 -10.26 -2.82 -22.46
C LYS A 269 -10.60 -3.69 -21.23
N LYS A 270 -9.65 -3.75 -20.28
CA LYS A 270 -9.78 -4.41 -18.98
C LYS A 270 -10.01 -3.41 -17.88
N TYR A 271 -9.30 -2.28 -17.96
CA TYR A 271 -9.30 -1.26 -16.94
C TYR A 271 -8.88 0.08 -17.52
N THR A 272 -9.49 1.17 -17.03
CA THR A 272 -9.02 2.52 -17.31
C THR A 272 -8.98 3.34 -16.03
N ILE A 273 -7.96 4.18 -15.90
CA ILE A 273 -7.86 5.19 -14.85
C ILE A 273 -7.63 6.55 -15.48
N THR A 274 -8.48 7.52 -15.14
CA THR A 274 -8.38 8.89 -15.64
C THR A 274 -8.32 9.85 -14.46
N LYS A 275 -7.37 10.78 -14.51
CA LYS A 275 -7.20 11.81 -13.48
C LYS A 275 -8.10 13.00 -13.80
N ASP A 276 -9.04 13.32 -12.91
CA ASP A 276 -9.86 14.54 -12.98
C ASP A 276 -9.37 15.57 -11.96
N LEU A 277 -8.48 16.46 -12.42
CA LEU A 277 -7.91 17.51 -11.58
C LEU A 277 -8.95 18.53 -11.11
N SER A 278 -10.05 18.73 -11.87
CA SER A 278 -11.09 19.69 -11.52
C SER A 278 -11.90 19.26 -10.30
N LYS A 279 -12.00 17.95 -10.08
CA LYS A 279 -12.71 17.33 -8.96
C LYS A 279 -11.78 16.74 -7.90
N ASN A 280 -10.46 16.85 -8.08
CA ASN A 280 -9.45 16.21 -7.23
C ASN A 280 -9.68 14.69 -7.08
N GLN A 281 -9.98 14.01 -8.19
CA GLN A 281 -10.38 12.61 -8.20
C GLN A 281 -9.69 11.81 -9.30
N PHE A 282 -9.52 10.52 -9.04
CA PHE A 282 -9.36 9.51 -10.07
C PHE A 282 -10.72 8.90 -10.40
N LYS A 283 -10.97 8.67 -11.69
CA LYS A 283 -12.06 7.85 -12.20
C LYS A 283 -11.50 6.51 -12.60
N HIS A 284 -11.98 5.43 -11.99
CA HIS A 284 -11.62 4.05 -12.24
C HIS A 284 -12.77 3.34 -12.93
N LEU A 285 -12.51 2.68 -14.07
CA LEU A 285 -13.51 1.93 -14.81
C LEU A 285 -12.93 0.57 -15.21
N TRP A 286 -13.56 -0.49 -14.76
CA TRP A 286 -13.27 -1.87 -15.11
C TRP A 286 -14.24 -2.37 -16.14
N TYR A 287 -13.80 -3.31 -16.95
CA TYR A 287 -14.59 -3.95 -17.99
C TYR A 287 -14.53 -5.46 -17.85
N TYR A 288 -15.54 -6.13 -18.36
CA TYR A 288 -15.52 -7.56 -18.59
C TYR A 288 -14.73 -7.90 -19.86
N GLU A 289 -14.32 -9.15 -20.01
CA GLU A 289 -13.55 -9.59 -21.17
C GLU A 289 -14.32 -9.47 -22.48
N ASN A 290 -15.65 -9.47 -22.43
CA ASN A 290 -16.53 -9.20 -23.59
C ASN A 290 -16.62 -7.72 -23.98
N GLY A 291 -15.97 -6.81 -23.24
CA GLY A 291 -15.91 -5.37 -23.48
C GLY A 291 -16.98 -4.55 -22.76
N ASN A 292 -17.96 -5.17 -22.13
CA ASN A 292 -18.97 -4.46 -21.33
C ASN A 292 -18.36 -3.86 -20.08
N SER A 293 -18.87 -2.72 -19.61
CA SER A 293 -18.48 -2.14 -18.33
C SER A 293 -18.79 -3.12 -17.20
N LYS A 294 -17.89 -3.17 -16.20
CA LYS A 294 -18.00 -4.02 -15.01
C LYS A 294 -18.22 -3.19 -13.75
N LYS A 295 -17.40 -2.16 -13.56
CA LYS A 295 -17.43 -1.35 -12.35
C LYS A 295 -16.90 0.05 -12.60
N LEU A 296 -17.56 1.06 -12.07
CA LEU A 296 -17.12 2.46 -11.99
C LEU A 296 -17.00 2.86 -10.53
N GLU A 297 -15.87 3.42 -10.15
CA GLU A 297 -15.70 4.12 -8.88
C GLU A 297 -14.81 5.36 -9.04
N HIS A 298 -14.95 6.30 -8.12
CA HIS A 298 -14.11 7.46 -8.00
C HIS A 298 -13.32 7.40 -6.69
N LYS A 299 -12.06 7.87 -6.71
CA LYS A 299 -11.19 7.94 -5.54
C LYS A 299 -10.55 9.31 -5.42
N GLN A 300 -10.33 9.79 -4.19
CA GLN A 300 -9.60 11.03 -3.95
C GLN A 300 -8.13 10.90 -4.36
N LEU A 301 -7.55 11.96 -4.94
CA LEU A 301 -6.17 11.96 -5.42
C LEU A 301 -5.13 11.83 -4.29
N ASP A 302 -5.44 12.36 -3.13
CA ASP A 302 -4.53 12.49 -1.99
C ASP A 302 -4.64 11.37 -0.95
N LYS A 303 -5.77 10.64 -0.95
CA LYS A 303 -6.05 9.63 0.09
C LYS A 303 -6.35 8.24 -0.45
N ASP A 304 -6.54 8.10 -1.76
CA ASP A 304 -7.00 6.85 -2.42
C ASP A 304 -8.32 6.29 -1.84
N GLU A 305 -9.14 7.16 -1.23
CA GLU A 305 -10.43 6.81 -0.65
C GLU A 305 -11.56 6.96 -1.68
N ARG A 306 -12.53 6.04 -1.63
CA ARG A 306 -13.74 6.12 -2.48
C ARG A 306 -14.52 7.38 -2.16
N ILE A 307 -15.06 8.00 -3.20
CA ILE A 307 -15.93 9.17 -3.11
C ILE A 307 -16.80 9.31 -4.35
N GLY A 308 -18.01 9.83 -4.20
CA GLY A 308 -18.89 10.12 -5.33
C GLY A 308 -19.54 8.90 -5.95
N GLU A 309 -19.88 9.00 -7.22
CA GLU A 309 -20.67 8.01 -7.95
C GLU A 309 -20.00 6.64 -7.99
N TYR A 310 -20.81 5.60 -7.74
CA TYR A 310 -20.45 4.20 -7.83
C TYR A 310 -21.45 3.46 -8.73
N LYS A 311 -20.95 2.60 -9.63
CA LYS A 311 -21.79 1.73 -10.47
C LYS A 311 -21.14 0.37 -10.66
N GLU A 312 -21.95 -0.68 -10.66
CA GLU A 312 -21.57 -2.01 -11.15
C GLU A 312 -22.55 -2.46 -12.24
N TRP A 313 -22.07 -3.31 -13.12
CA TRP A 313 -22.85 -3.90 -14.20
C TRP A 313 -22.71 -5.42 -14.19
N HIS A 314 -23.75 -6.08 -14.59
CA HIS A 314 -23.70 -7.49 -14.97
C HIS A 314 -22.89 -7.66 -16.26
N GLU A 315 -22.37 -8.88 -16.49
CA GLU A 315 -21.56 -9.18 -17.68
C GLU A 315 -22.32 -8.98 -19.01
N ASN A 316 -23.66 -9.05 -18.99
CA ASN A 316 -24.52 -8.73 -20.14
C ASN A 316 -24.68 -7.23 -20.42
N GLY A 317 -24.05 -6.35 -19.62
CA GLY A 317 -24.06 -4.91 -19.77
C GLY A 317 -25.20 -4.17 -19.05
N GLN A 318 -26.15 -4.91 -18.44
CA GLN A 318 -27.20 -4.30 -17.63
C GLN A 318 -26.62 -3.78 -16.31
N LEU A 319 -27.12 -2.63 -15.81
CA LEU A 319 -26.74 -2.11 -14.51
C LEU A 319 -27.09 -3.12 -13.41
N SER A 320 -26.17 -3.37 -12.50
CA SER A 320 -26.33 -4.28 -11.36
C SER A 320 -26.54 -3.49 -10.06
N GLU A 321 -25.75 -2.44 -9.85
CA GLU A 321 -25.80 -1.64 -8.64
C GLU A 321 -25.39 -0.20 -8.94
N THR A 322 -26.00 0.79 -8.26
CA THR A 322 -25.57 2.17 -8.30
C THR A 322 -25.88 2.91 -7.00
N GLY A 323 -25.00 3.83 -6.62
CA GLY A 323 -25.15 4.65 -5.43
C GLY A 323 -24.03 5.69 -5.33
N ASN A 324 -23.80 6.20 -4.12
CA ASN A 324 -22.82 7.22 -3.86
C ASN A 324 -22.02 6.92 -2.58
N TYR A 325 -20.70 7.21 -2.59
CA TYR A 325 -19.84 7.16 -1.43
C TYR A 325 -19.44 8.53 -0.96
N ILE A 326 -19.39 8.75 0.36
CA ILE A 326 -18.87 9.98 0.98
C ILE A 326 -17.50 9.75 1.65
N SER A 327 -17.12 8.49 1.87
CA SER A 327 -15.79 8.09 2.31
C SER A 327 -15.48 6.65 1.85
N ALA A 328 -14.31 6.12 2.19
CA ALA A 328 -13.84 4.80 1.74
C ALA A 328 -14.87 3.66 1.93
N TYR A 329 -15.66 3.71 2.99
CA TYR A 329 -16.61 2.66 3.39
C TYR A 329 -18.03 3.17 3.61
N GLU A 330 -18.28 4.48 3.57
CA GLU A 330 -19.55 5.07 3.92
C GLU A 330 -20.37 5.41 2.68
N ARG A 331 -21.48 4.70 2.53
CA ARG A 331 -22.51 4.93 1.50
C ARG A 331 -23.44 6.06 1.94
N ASP A 332 -23.99 6.82 0.99
CA ASP A 332 -24.91 7.92 1.24
C ASP A 332 -25.98 8.04 0.15
N GLY A 333 -27.18 8.47 0.57
CA GLY A 333 -28.29 8.70 -0.33
C GLY A 333 -28.90 7.45 -0.95
N GLU A 334 -29.51 7.61 -2.10
CA GLU A 334 -30.21 6.55 -2.81
C GLU A 334 -29.24 5.47 -3.30
N TRP A 335 -29.64 4.20 -3.10
CA TRP A 335 -28.91 3.01 -3.52
C TRP A 335 -29.86 2.05 -4.23
N LEU A 336 -29.52 1.68 -5.48
CA LEU A 336 -30.36 0.86 -6.35
C LEU A 336 -29.61 -0.40 -6.78
N GLU A 337 -30.31 -1.54 -6.73
CA GLU A 337 -29.82 -2.80 -7.31
C GLU A 337 -30.81 -3.31 -8.39
N TYR A 338 -30.26 -4.03 -9.35
CA TYR A 338 -31.02 -4.57 -10.47
C TYR A 338 -30.69 -6.05 -10.70
N HIS A 339 -31.65 -6.81 -11.15
CA HIS A 339 -31.50 -8.16 -11.64
C HIS A 339 -30.77 -8.18 -13.01
N LYS A 340 -30.29 -9.36 -13.44
CA LYS A 340 -29.55 -9.53 -14.71
C LYS A 340 -30.36 -9.15 -15.95
N ASP A 341 -31.66 -9.15 -15.87
CA ASP A 341 -32.58 -8.72 -16.95
C ASP A 341 -32.82 -7.19 -16.95
N GLY A 342 -32.25 -6.46 -16.00
CA GLY A 342 -32.37 -5.02 -15.85
C GLY A 342 -33.61 -4.58 -15.04
N THR A 343 -34.43 -5.51 -14.54
CA THR A 343 -35.55 -5.17 -13.63
C THR A 343 -35.02 -4.78 -12.25
N LYS A 344 -35.74 -3.93 -11.55
CA LYS A 344 -35.36 -3.51 -10.19
C LYS A 344 -35.35 -4.69 -9.23
N LYS A 345 -34.32 -4.73 -8.36
CA LYS A 345 -34.15 -5.71 -7.27
C LYS A 345 -34.31 -5.04 -5.92
N LEU A 346 -33.67 -3.85 -5.72
CA LEU A 346 -33.66 -3.13 -4.47
C LEU A 346 -33.72 -1.61 -4.70
N GLU A 347 -34.51 -0.94 -3.90
CA GLU A 347 -34.44 0.51 -3.65
C GLU A 347 -34.22 0.75 -2.17
N ALA A 348 -33.08 1.39 -1.82
CA ALA A 348 -32.71 1.67 -0.45
C ALA A 348 -32.11 3.09 -0.32
N GLU A 349 -32.01 3.59 0.90
CA GLU A 349 -31.35 4.86 1.23
C GLU A 349 -30.37 4.61 2.37
N PHE A 350 -29.14 5.12 2.23
CA PHE A 350 -28.20 5.27 3.33
C PHE A 350 -28.29 6.69 3.86
N LYS A 351 -28.58 6.82 5.16
CA LYS A 351 -28.78 8.12 5.81
C LYS A 351 -28.29 8.10 7.24
N ASN A 352 -27.30 8.94 7.56
CA ASN A 352 -26.71 9.03 8.90
C ASN A 352 -26.21 7.68 9.44
N GLY A 353 -25.72 6.81 8.57
CA GLY A 353 -25.26 5.45 8.94
C GLY A 353 -26.36 4.38 8.97
N ASP A 354 -27.64 4.77 8.84
CA ASP A 354 -28.75 3.81 8.75
C ASP A 354 -28.95 3.34 7.30
N PHE A 355 -29.26 2.04 7.14
CA PHE A 355 -29.65 1.45 5.87
C PHE A 355 -31.17 1.23 5.85
N LEU A 356 -31.87 2.03 5.06
CA LEU A 356 -33.33 2.06 4.97
C LEU A 356 -33.77 1.38 3.65
N ILE A 357 -34.36 0.21 3.73
CA ILE A 357 -34.85 -0.54 2.57
C ILE A 357 -36.27 -0.05 2.25
N HIS A 358 -36.45 0.59 1.09
CA HIS A 358 -37.74 1.10 0.64
C HIS A 358 -38.54 0.01 -0.07
N ASN A 359 -37.95 -0.62 -1.09
CA ASN A 359 -38.65 -1.58 -1.92
C ASN A 359 -37.71 -2.71 -2.35
N CYS A 360 -38.22 -3.95 -2.42
CA CYS A 360 -37.52 -5.08 -3.00
C CYS A 360 -38.42 -5.89 -3.93
N TRP A 361 -37.81 -6.50 -4.95
CA TRP A 361 -38.47 -7.37 -5.92
C TRP A 361 -37.63 -8.64 -6.11
N ASN A 362 -38.31 -9.76 -6.29
CA ASN A 362 -37.65 -11.02 -6.66
C ASN A 362 -37.39 -11.09 -8.19
N GLU A 363 -36.73 -12.14 -8.66
CA GLU A 363 -36.39 -12.35 -10.08
C GLU A 363 -37.64 -12.52 -10.99
N LYS A 364 -38.83 -12.75 -10.43
CA LYS A 364 -40.07 -12.80 -11.18
C LYS A 364 -40.76 -11.45 -11.29
N GLY A 365 -40.17 -10.39 -10.72
CA GLY A 365 -40.73 -9.04 -10.67
C GLY A 365 -41.83 -8.86 -9.61
N GLU A 366 -42.02 -9.84 -8.72
CA GLU A 366 -42.98 -9.72 -7.63
C GLU A 366 -42.35 -8.87 -6.50
N GLN A 367 -43.08 -7.84 -6.05
CA GLN A 367 -42.62 -6.98 -4.96
C GLN A 367 -42.75 -7.73 -3.63
N THR A 368 -41.60 -8.00 -2.97
CA THR A 368 -41.52 -8.75 -1.69
C THR A 368 -41.48 -7.85 -0.49
N LEU A 369 -40.97 -6.59 -0.66
CA LEU A 369 -40.96 -5.56 0.35
C LEU A 369 -41.43 -4.24 -0.27
N LYS A 370 -42.31 -3.53 0.41
CA LYS A 370 -42.86 -2.24 -0.01
C LYS A 370 -42.87 -1.25 1.15
N ASP A 371 -42.36 -0.03 0.91
CA ASP A 371 -42.30 1.07 1.89
C ASP A 371 -41.77 0.60 3.25
N GLY A 372 -40.66 -0.13 3.25
CA GLY A 372 -40.01 -0.65 4.44
C GLY A 372 -40.73 -1.78 5.19
N THR A 373 -41.73 -2.43 4.53
CA THR A 373 -42.51 -3.53 5.13
C THR A 373 -42.60 -4.71 4.18
N GLY A 374 -42.28 -5.91 4.62
CA GLY A 374 -42.30 -7.15 3.83
C GLY A 374 -41.06 -7.99 4.02
N LEU A 375 -40.73 -8.80 3.03
CA LEU A 375 -39.59 -9.72 3.06
C LEU A 375 -38.42 -9.18 2.22
N TYR A 376 -37.26 -9.02 2.84
CA TYR A 376 -35.97 -8.75 2.17
C TYR A 376 -35.17 -10.04 2.09
N VAL A 377 -34.77 -10.39 0.87
CA VAL A 377 -33.95 -11.57 0.57
C VAL A 377 -32.67 -11.13 -0.11
N TYR A 378 -31.53 -11.62 0.41
CA TYR A 378 -30.23 -11.33 -0.17
C TYR A 378 -29.21 -12.43 0.09
N ASP A 379 -28.27 -12.58 -0.84
CA ASP A 379 -27.14 -13.48 -0.73
C ASP A 379 -25.89 -12.69 -0.35
N TYR A 380 -25.05 -13.26 0.50
CA TYR A 380 -23.77 -12.69 0.90
C TYR A 380 -22.67 -13.74 0.81
N SER A 381 -21.58 -13.41 0.11
CA SER A 381 -20.37 -14.24 0.10
C SER A 381 -19.46 -13.81 1.23
N GLY A 382 -19.39 -14.62 2.30
CA GLY A 382 -18.52 -14.41 3.45
C GLY A 382 -17.05 -14.71 3.15
N TRP A 383 -16.19 -14.53 4.16
CA TRP A 383 -14.81 -14.98 4.14
C TRP A 383 -14.77 -16.51 3.99
N GLU A 384 -13.72 -17.04 3.34
CA GLU A 384 -13.55 -18.47 3.05
C GLU A 384 -14.52 -19.08 2.02
N GLY A 385 -15.26 -18.23 1.28
CA GLY A 385 -16.13 -18.72 0.19
C GLY A 385 -17.46 -19.30 0.64
N HIS A 386 -17.87 -19.08 1.90
CA HIS A 386 -19.21 -19.43 2.35
C HIS A 386 -20.23 -18.53 1.68
N LEU A 387 -21.30 -19.14 1.16
CA LEU A 387 -22.45 -18.44 0.61
C LEU A 387 -23.59 -18.44 1.64
N ASP A 388 -23.93 -17.25 2.13
CA ASP A 388 -25.06 -17.06 3.03
C ASP A 388 -26.28 -16.56 2.23
N HIS A 389 -27.41 -17.23 2.38
CA HIS A 389 -28.72 -16.81 1.91
C HIS A 389 -29.51 -16.31 3.10
N ASN A 390 -30.02 -15.07 3.03
CA ASN A 390 -30.73 -14.43 4.12
C ASN A 390 -32.14 -14.07 3.72
N GLU A 391 -33.10 -14.42 4.58
CA GLU A 391 -34.50 -14.03 4.49
C GLU A 391 -34.89 -13.25 5.74
N GLN A 392 -35.29 -11.99 5.60
CA GLN A 392 -35.52 -11.07 6.71
C GLN A 392 -36.86 -10.36 6.59
N GLU A 393 -37.74 -10.55 7.55
CA GLU A 393 -39.00 -9.81 7.65
C GLU A 393 -38.78 -8.42 8.22
N TYR A 394 -39.35 -7.42 7.56
CA TYR A 394 -39.28 -5.99 7.92
C TYR A 394 -40.65 -5.42 8.14
N LYS A 395 -40.73 -4.42 9.07
CA LYS A 395 -41.91 -3.59 9.30
C LYS A 395 -41.47 -2.18 9.64
N ASN A 396 -41.97 -1.17 8.91
CA ASN A 396 -41.63 0.22 9.13
C ASN A 396 -40.09 0.43 9.15
N TYR A 397 -39.36 -0.09 8.14
CA TYR A 397 -37.90 0.03 7.94
C TYR A 397 -37.04 -0.66 9.01
N LYS A 398 -37.62 -1.51 9.87
CA LYS A 398 -36.90 -2.24 10.91
C LYS A 398 -37.13 -3.74 10.76
N ARG A 399 -36.14 -4.54 11.10
CA ARG A 399 -36.32 -5.99 11.21
C ARG A 399 -37.40 -6.28 12.25
N ASP A 400 -38.47 -6.92 11.84
CA ASP A 400 -39.65 -7.22 12.69
C ASP A 400 -40.31 -8.47 12.12
N GLY A 401 -40.31 -9.55 12.89
CA GLY A 401 -40.72 -10.88 12.47
C GLY A 401 -39.57 -11.86 12.43
N LYS A 402 -39.63 -12.84 11.54
CA LYS A 402 -38.69 -13.95 11.45
C LYS A 402 -37.52 -13.60 10.55
N GLN A 403 -36.34 -14.04 10.97
CA GLN A 403 -35.09 -13.88 10.22
C GLN A 403 -34.47 -15.28 10.05
N TYR A 404 -34.06 -15.61 8.84
CA TYR A 404 -33.38 -16.86 8.54
C TYR A 404 -32.04 -16.58 7.86
N THR A 405 -31.00 -17.29 8.27
CA THR A 405 -29.72 -17.34 7.57
C THR A 405 -29.41 -18.78 7.21
N TYR A 406 -29.12 -19.04 5.95
CA TYR A 406 -28.70 -20.34 5.47
C TYR A 406 -27.24 -20.22 5.00
N THR A 407 -26.35 -21.02 5.56
CA THR A 407 -24.95 -21.07 5.14
C THR A 407 -24.72 -22.32 4.30
N ASN A 408 -24.23 -22.13 3.06
CA ASN A 408 -24.07 -23.22 2.08
C ASN A 408 -25.36 -24.05 1.89
N GLY A 409 -26.52 -23.38 1.91
CA GLY A 409 -27.84 -23.98 1.71
C GLY A 409 -28.44 -24.70 2.92
N LYS A 410 -27.77 -24.67 4.07
CA LYS A 410 -28.29 -25.22 5.34
C LYS A 410 -28.64 -24.10 6.31
N LEU A 411 -29.75 -24.21 7.02
CA LEU A 411 -30.14 -23.25 8.05
C LEU A 411 -29.05 -23.20 9.14
N SER A 412 -28.44 -22.02 9.31
CA SER A 412 -27.40 -21.75 10.31
C SER A 412 -27.92 -20.89 11.47
N LEU A 413 -28.87 -19.99 11.18
CA LEU A 413 -29.43 -19.10 12.19
C LEU A 413 -30.92 -18.86 11.94
N TYR A 414 -31.74 -18.93 13.00
CA TYR A 414 -33.09 -18.43 13.06
C TYR A 414 -33.21 -17.43 14.17
N GLN A 415 -33.87 -16.30 13.95
CA GLN A 415 -34.10 -15.27 14.96
C GLN A 415 -35.50 -14.69 14.84
N GLU A 416 -36.08 -14.33 15.97
CA GLU A 416 -37.32 -13.54 16.05
C GLU A 416 -36.97 -12.10 16.47
N MET A 417 -37.51 -11.12 15.78
CA MET A 417 -37.20 -9.70 15.96
C MET A 417 -38.47 -8.88 16.18
N ILE A 418 -38.40 -7.83 17.01
CA ILE A 418 -39.44 -6.80 17.12
C ILE A 418 -38.74 -5.42 17.11
N ASN A 419 -39.17 -4.55 16.21
CA ASN A 419 -38.62 -3.18 16.10
C ASN A 419 -37.08 -3.12 16.02
N GLY A 420 -36.44 -4.05 15.33
CA GLY A 420 -34.99 -4.12 15.16
C GLY A 420 -34.22 -4.72 16.34
N LYS A 421 -34.92 -5.28 17.32
CA LYS A 421 -34.30 -5.93 18.49
C LYS A 421 -34.72 -7.42 18.56
N GLU A 422 -33.81 -8.26 19.00
CA GLU A 422 -34.12 -9.65 19.26
C GLU A 422 -35.23 -9.77 20.33
N HIS A 423 -36.29 -10.50 19.98
CA HIS A 423 -37.45 -10.70 20.87
C HIS A 423 -38.11 -12.01 20.52
N GLY A 424 -38.05 -12.99 21.41
CA GLY A 424 -38.47 -14.37 21.16
C GLY A 424 -37.27 -15.29 21.09
N VAL A 425 -37.31 -16.32 20.25
CA VAL A 425 -36.32 -17.38 20.22
C VAL A 425 -35.28 -17.12 19.12
N THR A 426 -34.01 -17.22 19.47
CA THR A 426 -32.87 -17.34 18.53
C THR A 426 -32.33 -18.76 18.61
N LYS A 427 -32.14 -19.40 17.45
CA LYS A 427 -31.59 -20.76 17.31
C LYS A 427 -30.38 -20.75 16.43
N SER A 428 -29.26 -21.33 16.88
CA SER A 428 -28.08 -21.60 16.07
C SER A 428 -27.98 -23.08 15.70
N TYR A 429 -27.46 -23.34 14.51
CA TYR A 429 -27.30 -24.69 13.95
C TYR A 429 -25.88 -24.90 13.51
N ASP A 430 -25.37 -26.13 13.66
CA ASP A 430 -24.03 -26.50 13.19
C ASP A 430 -23.97 -26.63 11.66
N GLU A 431 -22.78 -26.87 11.13
CA GLU A 431 -22.53 -27.08 9.71
C GLU A 431 -23.33 -28.24 9.07
N ASN A 432 -23.87 -29.15 9.89
CA ASN A 432 -24.74 -30.27 9.47
C ASN A 432 -26.21 -29.91 9.53
N GLY A 433 -26.60 -28.72 10.07
CA GLY A 433 -27.97 -28.28 10.29
C GLY A 433 -28.59 -28.82 11.56
N LYS A 434 -27.78 -29.33 12.51
CA LYS A 434 -28.22 -29.79 13.81
C LYS A 434 -28.28 -28.63 14.81
N LEU A 435 -29.31 -28.53 15.62
CA LEU A 435 -29.49 -27.46 16.61
C LEU A 435 -28.40 -27.50 17.66
N GLU A 436 -27.64 -26.40 17.78
CA GLU A 436 -26.59 -26.21 18.79
C GLU A 436 -27.06 -25.44 20.02
N SER A 437 -27.83 -24.36 19.79
CA SER A 437 -28.33 -23.56 20.90
C SER A 437 -29.71 -22.96 20.63
N GLU A 438 -30.44 -22.73 21.74
CA GLU A 438 -31.64 -21.91 21.76
C GLU A 438 -31.49 -20.83 22.83
N THR A 439 -31.69 -19.58 22.44
CA THR A 439 -31.61 -18.44 23.35
C THR A 439 -32.92 -17.67 23.32
N LEU A 440 -33.48 -17.36 24.46
CA LEU A 440 -34.69 -16.52 24.57
C LEU A 440 -34.29 -15.08 24.82
N TYR A 441 -34.79 -14.17 24.01
CA TYR A 441 -34.58 -12.73 24.14
C TYR A 441 -35.89 -11.99 24.46
N GLU A 442 -35.78 -10.89 25.18
CA GLU A 442 -36.84 -9.92 25.36
C GLU A 442 -36.27 -8.49 25.20
N ASN A 443 -36.71 -7.81 24.14
CA ASN A 443 -36.25 -6.45 23.76
C ASN A 443 -34.70 -6.31 23.65
N GLY A 444 -34.04 -7.32 23.09
CA GLY A 444 -32.59 -7.36 22.92
C GLY A 444 -31.80 -7.84 24.14
N ILE A 445 -32.51 -8.25 25.21
CA ILE A 445 -31.87 -8.74 26.45
C ILE A 445 -32.06 -10.25 26.52
N GLU A 446 -30.96 -10.99 26.60
CA GLU A 446 -30.97 -12.43 26.82
C GLU A 446 -31.64 -12.78 28.18
N LYS A 447 -32.58 -13.69 28.16
CA LYS A 447 -33.30 -14.20 29.34
C LYS A 447 -32.85 -15.59 29.73
N SER A 448 -32.60 -16.44 28.76
CA SER A 448 -32.14 -17.81 29.00
C SER A 448 -31.44 -18.34 27.74
N LYS A 449 -30.43 -19.19 27.94
CA LYS A 449 -29.74 -19.93 26.88
C LYS A 449 -29.71 -21.41 27.22
N LYS A 450 -29.99 -22.23 26.24
CA LYS A 450 -29.89 -23.69 26.33
C LYS A 450 -28.96 -24.16 25.22
N GLU A 451 -27.90 -24.86 25.58
CA GLU A 451 -26.99 -25.51 24.67
C GLU A 451 -27.36 -26.98 24.49
N HIS A 452 -27.33 -27.44 23.26
CA HIS A 452 -27.56 -28.81 22.86
C HIS A 452 -26.21 -29.46 22.61
N LYS A 453 -25.69 -30.24 23.58
CA LYS A 453 -24.42 -30.96 23.40
C LYS A 453 -24.55 -31.94 22.23
N ASN A 454 -23.63 -31.90 21.31
CA ASN A 454 -23.47 -32.93 20.29
C ASN A 454 -22.91 -34.19 21.01
N GLU A 455 -23.72 -35.25 21.17
CA GLU A 455 -23.22 -36.59 21.50
C GLU A 455 -22.65 -37.27 20.26
#